data_eb28654b5d53795f0ea1dae406bf6ba0
#
_entry.id   eb28654b5d53795f0ea1dae406bf6ba0
#
_cell.length_a   1.000
_cell.length_b   1.000
_cell.length_c   1.000
_cell.angle_alpha   90.00
_cell.angle_beta   90.00
_cell.angle_gamma   90.00
#
_symmetry.space_group_name_H-M   'P 1'
#
loop_
_entity.id
_entity.type
_entity.pdbx_description
1 polymer ?
#
loop_
_entity_poly.entity_id
_entity_poly.type
_entity_poly.pdbx_seq_one_letter_code
_entity_poly.pdbx_strand_id
1 'polypeptide(L)'
;TEGYENYDKFQEGLGMISNIIKNARAHVAERALEFAETYKNDPVIYTMGSGAAYGAAYMESICIFMEMQWLDSSSIHTGEYFHGPFEITDANRPFMLQISEGSTRPLDERALKFLRTYAKRIEVLDAKELGLSTIDASVVDYFNHSLFNNVYPIYNHALAEKREHPLVTRRYMWKVEY
;
A
#
# COMPACT_ATOMS: atom_id res chain seq x y z
N THR A 1 4.60 35.19 -0.23
CA THR A 1 4.62 33.81 0.23
C THR A 1 5.95 33.54 0.88
N GLU A 2 5.94 33.29 2.16
CA GLU A 2 7.13 32.80 2.85
C GLU A 2 7.51 31.48 2.16
N GLY A 3 8.68 31.46 1.48
CA GLY A 3 9.09 30.33 0.68
C GLY A 3 9.39 29.11 1.54
N TYR A 4 8.85 27.97 1.17
CA TYR A 4 9.30 26.69 1.71
C TYR A 4 10.77 26.47 1.26
N GLU A 5 11.67 26.24 2.21
CA GLU A 5 13.12 26.21 1.92
C GLU A 5 13.53 25.09 0.93
N ASN A 6 12.75 23.99 0.87
CA ASN A 6 12.99 22.88 -0.04
C ASN A 6 12.08 22.91 -1.28
N TYR A 7 11.52 24.08 -1.63
CA TYR A 7 10.59 24.21 -2.74
C TYR A 7 11.16 23.72 -4.08
N ASP A 8 12.40 24.09 -4.40
CA ASP A 8 13.04 23.69 -5.66
C ASP A 8 13.21 22.16 -5.72
N LYS A 9 13.63 21.54 -4.63
CA LYS A 9 13.74 20.07 -4.53
C LYS A 9 12.37 19.37 -4.65
N PHE A 10 11.33 19.99 -4.12
CA PHE A 10 9.96 19.48 -4.28
C PHE A 10 9.51 19.57 -5.75
N GLN A 11 9.83 20.67 -6.45
CA GLN A 11 9.54 20.82 -7.88
C GLN A 11 10.31 19.78 -8.72
N GLU A 12 11.58 19.50 -8.40
CA GLU A 12 12.34 18.43 -9.04
C GLU A 12 11.67 17.08 -8.82
N GLY A 13 11.25 16.76 -7.58
CA GLY A 13 10.51 15.55 -7.26
C GLY A 13 9.20 15.40 -8.04
N LEU A 14 8.45 16.51 -8.22
CA LEU A 14 7.25 16.53 -9.07
C LEU A 14 7.56 16.18 -10.54
N GLY A 15 8.72 16.63 -11.04
CA GLY A 15 9.19 16.28 -12.38
C GLY A 15 9.55 14.79 -12.53
N MET A 16 9.98 14.15 -11.44
CA MET A 16 10.45 12.76 -11.44
C MET A 16 9.35 11.72 -11.19
N ILE A 17 8.35 12.05 -10.38
CA ILE A 17 7.40 11.08 -9.81
C ILE A 17 6.65 10.27 -10.87
N SER A 18 6.30 10.86 -12.01
CA SER A 18 5.58 10.15 -13.08
C SER A 18 6.41 9.00 -13.67
N ASN A 19 7.72 9.21 -13.86
CA ASN A 19 8.61 8.17 -14.35
C ASN A 19 8.87 7.10 -13.30
N ILE A 20 9.01 7.49 -12.02
CA ILE A 20 9.15 6.55 -10.90
C ILE A 20 7.92 5.64 -10.84
N ILE A 21 6.73 6.20 -10.87
CA ILE A 21 5.46 5.44 -10.86
C ILE A 21 5.39 4.48 -12.06
N LYS A 22 5.71 4.95 -13.27
CA LYS A 22 5.73 4.11 -14.47
C LYS A 22 6.64 2.89 -14.30
N ASN A 23 7.86 3.10 -13.81
CA ASN A 23 8.83 2.04 -13.58
C ASN A 23 8.39 1.10 -12.44
N ALA A 24 7.88 1.66 -11.34
CA ALA A 24 7.34 0.88 -10.22
C ALA A 24 6.20 -0.04 -10.64
N ARG A 25 5.26 0.45 -11.45
CA ARG A 25 4.15 -0.35 -12.00
C ARG A 25 4.64 -1.52 -12.85
N ALA A 26 5.65 -1.29 -13.69
CA ALA A 26 6.27 -2.36 -14.47
C ALA A 26 7.00 -3.36 -13.58
N HIS A 27 7.69 -2.88 -12.54
CA HIS A 27 8.45 -3.70 -11.60
C HIS A 27 7.54 -4.66 -10.80
N VAL A 28 6.36 -4.22 -10.39
CA VAL A 28 5.45 -5.05 -9.58
C VAL A 28 4.52 -5.95 -10.40
N ALA A 29 4.50 -5.85 -11.72
CA ALA A 29 3.48 -6.50 -12.55
C ALA A 29 3.42 -8.03 -12.35
N GLU A 30 4.56 -8.71 -12.34
CA GLU A 30 4.63 -10.16 -12.11
C GLU A 30 4.23 -10.52 -10.68
N ARG A 31 4.76 -9.82 -9.69
CA ARG A 31 4.40 -10.00 -8.27
C ARG A 31 2.92 -9.80 -7.99
N ALA A 32 2.28 -8.87 -8.69
CA ALA A 32 0.85 -8.63 -8.55
C ALA A 32 0.01 -9.83 -9.04
N LEU A 33 0.46 -10.53 -10.08
CA LEU A 33 -0.18 -11.77 -10.53
C LEU A 33 0.00 -12.91 -9.53
N GLU A 34 1.19 -13.04 -8.95
CA GLU A 34 1.48 -14.01 -7.89
C GLU A 34 0.67 -13.72 -6.61
N PHE A 35 0.60 -12.44 -6.22
CA PHE A 35 -0.24 -11.98 -5.12
C PHE A 35 -1.70 -12.37 -5.36
N ALA A 36 -2.23 -12.03 -6.53
CA ALA A 36 -3.62 -12.33 -6.87
C ALA A 36 -3.91 -13.83 -6.82
N GLU A 37 -3.03 -14.68 -7.36
CA GLU A 37 -3.19 -16.13 -7.30
C GLU A 37 -3.13 -16.65 -5.86
N THR A 38 -2.23 -16.10 -5.05
CA THR A 38 -2.01 -16.54 -3.66
C THR A 38 -3.17 -16.16 -2.74
N TYR A 39 -3.76 -14.97 -2.94
CA TYR A 39 -4.71 -14.37 -1.99
C TYR A 39 -6.16 -14.34 -2.48
N LYS A 40 -6.46 -14.80 -3.71
CA LYS A 40 -7.82 -14.74 -4.30
C LYS A 40 -8.92 -15.38 -3.45
N ASN A 41 -8.60 -16.37 -2.64
CA ASN A 41 -9.57 -17.11 -1.81
C ASN A 41 -9.52 -16.71 -0.34
N ASP A 42 -8.69 -15.74 0.04
CA ASP A 42 -8.64 -15.28 1.42
C ASP A 42 -9.90 -14.49 1.78
N PRO A 43 -10.45 -14.71 2.98
CA PRO A 43 -11.59 -13.95 3.46
C PRO A 43 -11.19 -12.56 3.99
N VAL A 44 -9.91 -12.35 4.32
CA VAL A 44 -9.40 -11.11 4.91
C VAL A 44 -7.99 -10.81 4.40
N ILE A 45 -7.68 -9.53 4.16
CA ILE A 45 -6.33 -9.04 3.89
C ILE A 45 -6.13 -7.77 4.72
N TYR A 46 -5.08 -7.74 5.56
CA TYR A 46 -4.71 -6.55 6.33
C TYR A 46 -3.75 -5.68 5.53
N THR A 47 -4.01 -4.38 5.49
CA THR A 47 -3.07 -3.41 4.90
C THR A 47 -2.32 -2.66 5.99
N MET A 48 -1.07 -2.32 5.75
CA MET A 48 -0.22 -1.66 6.74
C MET A 48 0.63 -0.57 6.11
N GLY A 49 0.90 0.48 6.87
CA GLY A 49 1.79 1.58 6.47
C GLY A 49 1.91 2.64 7.55
N SER A 50 2.70 3.68 7.29
CA SER A 50 2.89 4.81 8.21
C SER A 50 2.94 6.15 7.49
N GLY A 51 2.89 7.25 8.25
CA GLY A 51 2.99 8.60 7.73
C GLY A 51 2.01 8.86 6.58
N ALA A 52 2.47 9.56 5.54
CA ALA A 52 1.66 9.87 4.36
C ALA A 52 1.24 8.62 3.57
N ALA A 53 2.02 7.54 3.62
CA ALA A 53 1.69 6.27 2.96
C ALA A 53 0.48 5.58 3.61
N TYR A 54 0.22 5.80 4.90
CA TYR A 54 -0.93 5.17 5.58
C TYR A 54 -2.27 5.51 4.92
N GLY A 55 -2.42 6.71 4.36
CA GLY A 55 -3.61 7.07 3.61
C GLY A 55 -3.87 6.17 2.41
N ALA A 56 -2.83 5.70 1.73
CA ALA A 56 -2.96 4.72 0.64
C ALA A 56 -3.33 3.32 1.17
N ALA A 57 -2.73 2.86 2.28
CA ALA A 57 -3.12 1.60 2.93
C ALA A 57 -4.58 1.61 3.39
N TYR A 58 -5.03 2.73 3.94
CA TYR A 58 -6.42 2.92 4.35
C TYR A 58 -7.38 2.85 3.17
N MET A 59 -7.07 3.57 2.08
CA MET A 59 -7.88 3.54 0.87
C MET A 59 -7.94 2.12 0.27
N GLU A 60 -6.82 1.42 0.21
CA GLU A 60 -6.76 0.04 -0.29
C GLU A 60 -7.68 -0.88 0.52
N SER A 61 -7.66 -0.76 1.85
CA SER A 61 -8.52 -1.53 2.73
C SER A 61 -10.00 -1.26 2.49
N ILE A 62 -10.43 0.00 2.64
CA ILE A 62 -11.87 0.32 2.66
C ILE A 62 -12.48 0.43 1.26
N CYS A 63 -11.78 1.06 0.31
CA CYS A 63 -12.35 1.31 -1.01
C CYS A 63 -12.14 0.12 -1.95
N ILE A 64 -11.00 -0.57 -1.85
CA ILE A 64 -10.70 -1.66 -2.78
C ILE A 64 -11.13 -3.00 -2.18
N PHE A 65 -10.55 -3.40 -1.07
CA PHE A 65 -10.85 -4.73 -0.53
C PHE A 65 -12.31 -4.83 -0.06
N MET A 66 -12.79 -3.92 0.79
CA MET A 66 -14.15 -3.99 1.30
C MET A 66 -15.20 -3.58 0.27
N GLU A 67 -15.06 -2.41 -0.36
CA GLU A 67 -16.08 -1.88 -1.27
C GLU A 67 -16.13 -2.63 -2.60
N MET A 68 -14.96 -2.77 -3.25
CA MET A 68 -14.89 -3.27 -4.63
C MET A 68 -14.69 -4.78 -4.71
N GLN A 69 -14.06 -5.41 -3.72
CA GLN A 69 -13.78 -6.85 -3.74
C GLN A 69 -14.60 -7.64 -2.73
N TRP A 70 -15.32 -6.99 -1.84
CA TRP A 70 -16.13 -7.61 -0.76
C TRP A 70 -15.32 -8.55 0.11
N LEU A 71 -14.07 -8.19 0.32
CA LEU A 71 -13.15 -8.83 1.26
C LEU A 71 -13.18 -8.09 2.58
N ASP A 72 -13.15 -8.82 3.68
CA ASP A 72 -12.88 -8.18 4.96
C ASP A 72 -11.47 -7.59 4.96
N SER A 73 -11.31 -6.42 5.53
CA SER A 73 -10.02 -5.77 5.62
C SER A 73 -9.95 -4.81 6.79
N SER A 74 -8.76 -4.54 7.25
CA SER A 74 -8.47 -3.46 8.17
C SER A 74 -7.10 -2.87 7.84
N SER A 75 -7.01 -1.55 7.88
CA SER A 75 -5.73 -0.85 7.78
C SER A 75 -5.11 -0.68 9.16
N ILE A 76 -3.84 -1.03 9.31
CA ILE A 76 -3.09 -0.94 10.55
C ILE A 76 -1.95 0.07 10.37
N HIS A 77 -1.96 1.15 11.15
CA HIS A 77 -0.82 2.06 11.17
C HIS A 77 0.37 1.36 11.87
N THR A 78 1.53 1.28 11.22
CA THR A 78 2.67 0.52 11.74
C THR A 78 3.21 1.04 13.07
N GLY A 79 3.06 2.32 13.35
CA GLY A 79 3.35 2.91 14.66
C GLY A 79 2.41 2.42 15.78
N GLU A 80 1.18 2.04 15.43
CA GLU A 80 0.15 1.52 16.35
C GLU A 80 0.19 -0.01 16.45
N TYR A 81 0.86 -0.67 15.53
CA TYR A 81 0.83 -2.13 15.37
C TYR A 81 1.14 -2.86 16.69
N PHE A 82 2.12 -2.40 17.45
CA PHE A 82 2.55 -3.01 18.71
C PHE A 82 1.70 -2.60 19.94
N HIS A 83 0.61 -1.85 19.75
CA HIS A 83 -0.35 -1.48 20.80
C HIS A 83 -1.57 -2.40 20.86
N GLY A 84 -1.50 -3.56 20.15
CA GLY A 84 -2.57 -4.56 20.15
C GLY A 84 -2.65 -5.35 18.84
N PRO A 85 -2.68 -4.72 17.67
CA PRO A 85 -2.87 -5.44 16.40
C PRO A 85 -1.83 -6.54 16.11
N PHE A 86 -0.63 -6.47 16.67
CA PHE A 86 0.40 -7.50 16.49
C PHE A 86 -0.01 -8.87 17.05
N GLU A 87 -0.95 -8.92 18.01
CA GLU A 87 -1.47 -10.16 18.60
C GLU A 87 -2.29 -11.01 17.61
N ILE A 88 -2.81 -10.42 16.53
CA ILE A 88 -3.49 -11.19 15.50
C ILE A 88 -2.51 -11.85 14.51
N THR A 89 -1.22 -11.58 14.61
CA THR A 89 -0.23 -12.08 13.65
C THR A 89 0.00 -13.57 13.83
N ASP A 90 -0.21 -14.30 12.77
CA ASP A 90 0.09 -15.72 12.68
C ASP A 90 0.61 -16.10 11.27
N ALA A 91 0.95 -17.37 11.09
CA ALA A 91 1.49 -17.87 9.82
C ALA A 91 0.51 -17.82 8.65
N ASN A 92 -0.79 -17.72 8.90
CA ASN A 92 -1.84 -17.88 7.89
C ASN A 92 -2.48 -16.55 7.48
N ARG A 93 -2.37 -15.51 8.32
CA ARG A 93 -2.99 -14.21 8.04
C ARG A 93 -2.20 -13.43 7.01
N PRO A 94 -2.87 -12.96 5.97
CA PRO A 94 -2.22 -12.15 4.92
C PRO A 94 -2.10 -10.68 5.33
N PHE A 95 -0.90 -10.15 5.16
CA PHE A 95 -0.57 -8.74 5.36
C PHE A 95 0.00 -8.14 4.09
N MET A 96 -0.45 -6.97 3.73
CA MET A 96 0.10 -6.14 2.66
C MET A 96 0.73 -4.89 3.29
N LEU A 97 2.05 -4.88 3.40
CA LEU A 97 2.82 -3.83 4.07
C LEU A 97 3.45 -2.88 3.06
N GLN A 98 3.16 -1.60 3.22
CA GLN A 98 3.89 -0.52 2.58
C GLN A 98 5.04 -0.06 3.48
N ILE A 99 6.24 0.04 2.91
CA ILE A 99 7.39 0.65 3.59
C ILE A 99 7.65 2.00 2.95
N SER A 100 7.44 3.05 3.73
CA SER A 100 7.65 4.44 3.30
C SER A 100 9.13 4.71 3.05
N GLU A 101 9.41 5.69 2.21
CA GLU A 101 10.71 6.33 2.16
C GLU A 101 10.63 7.66 2.93
N GLY A 102 11.61 7.94 3.80
CA GLY A 102 11.63 9.14 4.63
C GLY A 102 11.47 8.89 6.13
N SER A 103 10.87 9.84 6.81
CA SER A 103 10.92 9.96 8.28
C SER A 103 10.21 8.82 9.02
N THR A 104 9.17 8.21 8.45
CA THR A 104 8.39 7.15 9.11
C THR A 104 8.85 5.73 8.77
N ARG A 105 9.80 5.57 7.85
CA ARG A 105 10.35 4.28 7.45
C ARG A 105 10.74 3.34 8.61
N PRO A 106 11.37 3.83 9.71
CA PRO A 106 11.74 2.96 10.82
C PRO A 106 10.55 2.25 11.49
N LEU A 107 9.33 2.84 11.45
CA LEU A 107 8.13 2.21 11.98
C LEU A 107 7.71 1.00 11.12
N ASP A 108 7.79 1.16 9.80
CA ASP A 108 7.43 0.13 8.83
C ASP A 108 8.44 -1.03 8.88
N GLU A 109 9.74 -0.72 8.95
CA GLU A 109 10.81 -1.72 9.08
C GLU A 109 10.72 -2.51 10.37
N ARG A 110 10.33 -1.86 11.49
CA ARG A 110 10.08 -2.54 12.75
C ARG A 110 8.92 -3.53 12.63
N ALA A 111 7.83 -3.13 11.98
CA ALA A 111 6.70 -4.01 11.72
C ALA A 111 7.09 -5.17 10.80
N LEU A 112 7.83 -4.91 9.72
CA LEU A 112 8.33 -5.94 8.80
C LEU A 112 9.19 -6.98 9.51
N LYS A 113 10.10 -6.54 10.39
CA LYS A 113 10.96 -7.45 11.18
C LYS A 113 10.14 -8.44 12.00
N PHE A 114 9.07 -7.97 12.65
CA PHE A 114 8.15 -8.81 13.42
C PHE A 114 7.37 -9.76 12.51
N LEU A 115 6.78 -9.23 11.44
CA LEU A 115 6.02 -10.02 10.46
C LEU A 115 6.86 -11.14 9.87
N ARG A 116 8.11 -10.88 9.47
CA ARG A 116 9.02 -11.91 8.93
C ARG A 116 9.32 -13.05 9.92
N THR A 117 9.17 -12.81 11.21
CA THR A 117 9.39 -13.84 12.23
C THR A 117 8.15 -14.72 12.42
N TYR A 118 6.96 -14.13 12.41
CA TYR A 118 5.73 -14.80 12.84
C TYR A 118 4.69 -15.01 11.73
N ALA A 119 4.68 -14.19 10.69
CA ALA A 119 3.81 -14.35 9.54
C ALA A 119 4.56 -15.03 8.37
N LYS A 120 3.80 -15.75 7.51
CA LYS A 120 4.34 -16.36 6.27
C LYS A 120 3.71 -15.80 5.01
N ARG A 121 2.67 -15.01 5.18
CA ARG A 121 1.85 -14.48 4.08
C ARG A 121 1.92 -12.95 4.09
N ILE A 122 3.00 -12.44 3.52
CA ILE A 122 3.30 -11.01 3.54
C ILE A 122 3.61 -10.55 2.12
N GLU A 123 2.85 -9.59 1.64
CA GLU A 123 3.21 -8.78 0.48
C GLU A 123 3.86 -7.48 0.95
N VAL A 124 5.04 -7.16 0.43
CA VAL A 124 5.80 -5.97 0.84
C VAL A 124 5.99 -5.04 -0.34
N LEU A 125 5.52 -3.82 -0.24
CA LEU A 125 5.77 -2.74 -1.20
C LEU A 125 6.75 -1.74 -0.56
N ASP A 126 8.01 -1.79 -0.93
CA ASP A 126 9.04 -0.88 -0.42
C ASP A 126 9.24 0.29 -1.38
N ALA A 127 8.92 1.51 -0.93
CA ALA A 127 9.09 2.74 -1.72
C ALA A 127 10.52 2.93 -2.23
N LYS A 128 11.51 2.46 -1.47
CA LYS A 128 12.92 2.50 -1.86
C LYS A 128 13.19 1.58 -3.05
N GLU A 129 12.74 0.34 -3.00
CA GLU A 129 12.86 -0.62 -4.11
C GLU A 129 12.10 -0.13 -5.35
N LEU A 130 10.99 0.58 -5.14
CA LEU A 130 10.18 1.19 -6.19
C LEU A 130 10.75 2.50 -6.75
N GLY A 131 11.95 2.90 -6.30
CA GLY A 131 12.71 4.01 -6.86
C GLY A 131 12.48 5.37 -6.22
N LEU A 132 11.71 5.46 -5.13
CA LEU A 132 11.37 6.75 -4.51
C LEU A 132 12.60 7.45 -3.89
N SER A 133 13.64 6.70 -3.49
CA SER A 133 14.89 7.24 -2.95
C SER A 133 15.68 8.11 -3.93
N THR A 134 15.28 8.17 -5.19
CA THR A 134 15.88 9.10 -6.16
C THR A 134 15.43 10.55 -5.97
N ILE A 135 14.33 10.76 -5.23
CA ILE A 135 13.87 12.08 -4.80
C ILE A 135 14.65 12.52 -3.56
N ASP A 136 14.96 13.81 -3.48
CA ASP A 136 15.73 14.37 -2.34
C ASP A 136 15.07 14.04 -1.00
N ALA A 137 15.88 13.58 -0.05
CA ALA A 137 15.41 13.10 1.26
C ALA A 137 14.62 14.14 2.07
N SER A 138 14.85 15.44 1.82
CA SER A 138 14.12 16.52 2.53
C SER A 138 12.67 16.67 2.09
N VAL A 139 12.27 16.05 0.97
CA VAL A 139 10.92 16.16 0.40
C VAL A 139 10.30 14.82 0.04
N VAL A 140 11.02 13.71 0.14
CA VAL A 140 10.57 12.39 -0.28
C VAL A 140 9.28 11.94 0.42
N ASP A 141 9.08 12.31 1.67
CA ASP A 141 7.89 11.97 2.46
C ASP A 141 6.58 12.34 1.72
N TYR A 142 6.57 13.46 0.99
CA TYR A 142 5.38 13.94 0.27
C TYR A 142 4.95 13.04 -0.90
N PHE A 143 5.84 12.19 -1.39
CA PHE A 143 5.61 11.39 -2.61
C PHE A 143 5.16 9.95 -2.33
N ASN A 144 5.28 9.46 -1.09
CA ASN A 144 4.90 8.09 -0.73
C ASN A 144 3.45 7.77 -1.09
N HIS A 145 2.52 8.64 -0.69
CA HIS A 145 1.10 8.43 -0.98
C HIS A 145 0.83 8.34 -2.49
N SER A 146 1.42 9.25 -3.27
CA SER A 146 1.28 9.25 -4.72
C SER A 146 1.84 7.98 -5.36
N LEU A 147 3.00 7.49 -4.90
CA LEU A 147 3.58 6.25 -5.39
C LEU A 147 2.64 5.06 -5.15
N PHE A 148 2.24 4.81 -3.90
CA PHE A 148 1.45 3.64 -3.56
C PHE A 148 0.06 3.64 -4.20
N ASN A 149 -0.63 4.79 -4.21
CA ASN A 149 -1.92 4.93 -4.89
C ASN A 149 -1.88 4.61 -6.38
N ASN A 150 -0.74 4.78 -7.02
CA ASN A 150 -0.57 4.47 -8.43
C ASN A 150 0.01 3.05 -8.69
N VAL A 151 0.59 2.42 -7.69
CA VAL A 151 1.07 1.02 -7.78
C VAL A 151 -0.05 0.03 -7.48
N TYR A 152 -0.87 0.27 -6.48
CA TYR A 152 -1.99 -0.60 -6.11
C TYR A 152 -2.92 -1.01 -7.26
N PRO A 153 -3.28 -0.15 -8.23
CA PRO A 153 -4.12 -0.58 -9.34
C PRO A 153 -3.62 -1.82 -10.11
N ILE A 154 -2.30 -2.08 -10.12
CA ILE A 154 -1.75 -3.28 -10.76
C ILE A 154 -2.17 -4.53 -9.98
N TYR A 155 -2.08 -4.49 -8.64
CA TYR A 155 -2.53 -5.56 -7.75
C TYR A 155 -4.05 -5.73 -7.80
N ASN A 156 -4.78 -4.62 -7.80
CA ASN A 156 -6.23 -4.60 -7.76
C ASN A 156 -6.86 -5.22 -9.00
N HIS A 157 -6.34 -4.89 -10.18
CA HIS A 157 -6.80 -5.50 -11.44
C HIS A 157 -6.47 -7.00 -11.48
N ALA A 158 -5.26 -7.39 -11.08
CA ALA A 158 -4.87 -8.80 -11.03
C ALA A 158 -5.76 -9.59 -10.05
N LEU A 159 -6.01 -9.05 -8.86
CA LEU A 159 -6.86 -9.70 -7.86
C LEU A 159 -8.31 -9.82 -8.34
N ALA A 160 -8.88 -8.75 -8.90
CA ALA A 160 -10.24 -8.73 -9.43
C ALA A 160 -10.44 -9.77 -10.55
N GLU A 161 -9.46 -9.92 -11.44
CA GLU A 161 -9.45 -10.92 -12.50
C GLU A 161 -9.43 -12.34 -11.91
N LYS A 162 -8.51 -12.63 -10.99
CA LYS A 162 -8.39 -13.95 -10.35
C LYS A 162 -9.56 -14.33 -9.47
N ARG A 163 -10.27 -13.36 -8.92
CA ARG A 163 -11.49 -13.56 -8.13
C ARG A 163 -12.75 -13.61 -8.99
N GLU A 164 -12.64 -13.38 -10.28
CA GLU A 164 -13.80 -13.20 -11.18
C GLU A 164 -14.80 -12.15 -10.64
N HIS A 165 -14.27 -11.14 -9.94
CA HIS A 165 -15.03 -10.09 -9.28
C HIS A 165 -14.59 -8.70 -9.75
N PRO A 166 -15.21 -8.17 -10.83
CA PRO A 166 -14.81 -6.88 -11.41
C PRO A 166 -14.87 -5.72 -10.41
N LEU A 167 -13.87 -4.83 -10.46
CA LEU A 167 -13.76 -3.67 -9.56
C LEU A 167 -14.97 -2.72 -9.60
N VAL A 168 -15.77 -2.75 -10.66
CA VAL A 168 -16.99 -1.94 -10.80
C VAL A 168 -18.23 -2.56 -10.15
N THR A 169 -18.11 -3.78 -9.64
CA THR A 169 -19.24 -4.49 -9.00
C THR A 169 -19.62 -3.78 -7.71
N ARG A 170 -20.92 -3.49 -7.57
CA ARG A 170 -21.48 -2.87 -6.36
C ARG A 170 -22.70 -3.64 -5.90
N ARG A 171 -22.85 -3.78 -4.57
CA ARG A 171 -24.05 -4.39 -3.97
C ARG A 171 -25.11 -3.35 -3.70
N TYR A 172 -24.74 -2.24 -3.08
CA TYR A 172 -25.63 -1.19 -2.60
C TYR A 172 -25.37 0.18 -3.23
N MET A 173 -24.11 0.58 -3.36
CA MET A 173 -23.70 1.89 -3.85
C MET A 173 -24.34 2.18 -5.20
N TRP A 174 -25.00 3.33 -5.31
CA TRP A 174 -25.78 3.81 -6.48
C TRP A 174 -26.99 2.93 -6.86
N LYS A 175 -27.38 1.95 -6.02
CA LYS A 175 -28.52 1.05 -6.28
C LYS A 175 -29.63 1.18 -5.25
N VAL A 176 -29.32 1.67 -4.06
CA VAL A 176 -30.28 1.90 -2.98
C VAL A 176 -30.06 3.28 -2.38
N GLU A 177 -31.07 3.80 -1.70
CA GLU A 177 -30.96 5.01 -0.89
C GLU A 177 -30.27 4.69 0.43
N TYR A 178 -29.33 5.57 0.90
CA TYR A 178 -28.60 5.43 2.15
C TYR A 178 -28.24 6.79 2.76
#